data_18cd616a5f152817d410131840a240f9
#
_entry.id   18cd616a5f152817d410131840a240f9
#
_cell.length_a   1.000
_cell.length_b   1.000
_cell.length_c   1.000
_cell.angle_alpha   90.00
_cell.angle_beta   90.00
_cell.angle_gamma   90.00
#
_symmetry.space_group_name_H-M   'P 1'
#
loop_
_entity.id
_entity.type
_entity.pdbx_description
1 polymer ?
#
loop_
_entity_poly.entity_id
_entity_poly.type
_entity_poly.pdbx_seq_one_letter_code
_entity_poly.pdbx_strand_id
1 'polypeptide(L)'
;MSTAHRIFVFGTLQQGHRNFHINRGRRVGGDWATAQPHPLYVIGPMRLPWLLNRPGQGLQVIGQLYEVDDAVLADMDRLERLDDPLWYERRRIAVRPHPGPADAPAEQVWVYFGSEAGFADQTVHAGPIDQYSLSMAAVHPLRMP
;
A
#
# COMPACT_ATOMS: atom_id res chain seq x y z
N MET A 1 8.23 -16.61 21.09
CA MET A 1 8.05 -16.72 19.63
C MET A 1 7.34 -15.49 19.14
N SER A 2 7.82 -14.90 18.04
CA SER A 2 7.13 -13.76 17.48
C SER A 2 5.84 -14.21 16.79
N THR A 3 4.85 -13.32 16.81
CA THR A 3 3.57 -13.55 16.13
C THR A 3 3.72 -13.25 14.63
N ALA A 4 3.12 -14.09 13.81
CA ALA A 4 3.07 -13.85 12.37
C ALA A 4 1.88 -12.94 12.05
N HIS A 5 2.13 -11.95 11.19
CA HIS A 5 1.12 -11.02 10.72
C HIS A 5 1.05 -11.06 9.21
N ARG A 6 -0.12 -10.84 8.64
CA ARG A 6 -0.27 -10.69 7.19
C ARG A 6 -0.55 -9.24 6.86
N ILE A 7 0.17 -8.72 5.88
CA ILE A 7 0.07 -7.34 5.45
C ILE A 7 -0.02 -7.25 3.93
N PHE A 8 -0.99 -6.45 3.48
CA PHE A 8 -1.18 -6.14 2.07
C PHE A 8 -0.37 -4.90 1.74
N VAL A 9 0.55 -5.04 0.78
CA VAL A 9 1.39 -3.93 0.33
C VAL A 9 1.06 -3.61 -1.13
N PHE A 10 0.82 -2.35 -1.41
CA PHE A 10 0.40 -1.88 -2.72
C PHE A 10 1.34 -0.81 -3.29
N GLY A 11 2.35 -0.43 -2.55
CA GLY A 11 3.25 0.67 -2.88
C GLY A 11 4.72 0.29 -2.82
N THR A 12 5.52 1.10 -2.13
CA THR A 12 6.98 0.99 -2.14
C THR A 12 7.53 -0.25 -1.44
N LEU A 13 6.72 -0.96 -0.66
CA LEU A 13 7.11 -2.22 -0.02
C LEU A 13 6.92 -3.44 -0.92
N GLN A 14 6.34 -3.28 -2.11
CA GLN A 14 6.19 -4.37 -3.07
C GLN A 14 7.54 -4.82 -3.60
N GLN A 15 7.61 -6.10 -4.03
CA GLN A 15 8.78 -6.67 -4.67
C GLN A 15 9.20 -5.82 -5.87
N GLY A 16 10.48 -5.48 -5.95
CA GLY A 16 11.02 -4.64 -7.01
C GLY A 16 10.96 -3.15 -6.74
N HIS A 17 10.25 -2.70 -5.71
CA HIS A 17 10.15 -1.29 -5.35
C HIS A 17 11.25 -0.89 -4.34
N ARG A 18 11.43 0.43 -4.20
CA ARG A 18 12.59 1.00 -3.48
C ARG A 18 12.68 0.61 -2.00
N ASN A 19 11.57 0.32 -1.34
CA ASN A 19 11.56 -0.02 0.08
C ASN A 19 11.39 -1.51 0.33
N PHE A 20 11.48 -2.33 -0.70
CA PHE A 20 11.31 -3.78 -0.54
C PHE A 20 12.33 -4.38 0.42
N HIS A 21 13.51 -3.80 0.55
CA HIS A 21 14.53 -4.28 1.49
C HIS A 21 14.09 -4.22 2.95
N ILE A 22 13.10 -3.39 3.29
CA ILE A 22 12.50 -3.34 4.62
C ILE A 22 11.51 -4.49 4.81
N ASN A 23 10.89 -4.94 3.72
CA ASN A 23 9.94 -6.04 3.73
C ASN A 23 10.69 -7.37 3.66
N ARG A 24 11.04 -7.90 4.81
CA ARG A 24 11.75 -9.18 4.95
C ARG A 24 10.81 -10.34 5.20
N GLY A 25 9.55 -10.19 4.80
CA GLY A 25 8.53 -11.20 4.97
C GLY A 25 8.52 -12.24 3.86
N ARG A 26 7.63 -13.21 4.02
CA ARG A 26 7.38 -14.26 3.04
C ARG A 26 6.15 -13.91 2.22
N ARG A 27 6.31 -13.86 0.90
CA ARG A 27 5.18 -13.58 0.01
C ARG A 27 4.17 -14.72 0.07
N VAL A 28 2.88 -14.38 0.12
CA VAL A 28 1.76 -15.32 0.16
C VAL A 28 1.05 -15.29 -1.19
N GLY A 29 1.15 -16.37 -1.95
CA GLY A 29 0.48 -16.50 -3.25
C GLY A 29 1.02 -15.56 -4.31
N GLY A 30 0.15 -15.21 -5.28
CA GLY A 30 0.44 -14.26 -6.33
C GLY A 30 0.01 -12.86 -5.95
N ASP A 31 -0.75 -12.19 -6.84
CA ASP A 31 -1.31 -10.89 -6.56
C ASP A 31 -2.60 -11.02 -5.74
N TRP A 32 -2.92 -9.95 -5.04
CA TRP A 32 -4.15 -9.81 -4.26
C TRP A 32 -4.78 -8.48 -4.61
N ALA A 33 -6.07 -8.34 -4.34
CA ALA A 33 -6.79 -7.08 -4.55
C ALA A 33 -7.68 -6.79 -3.34
N THR A 34 -7.91 -5.51 -3.07
CA THR A 34 -8.85 -5.11 -2.03
C THR A 34 -10.25 -5.62 -2.38
N ALA A 35 -10.97 -6.13 -1.38
CA ALA A 35 -12.32 -6.65 -1.59
C ALA A 35 -13.29 -5.54 -2.03
N GLN A 36 -13.08 -4.33 -1.55
CA GLN A 36 -13.86 -3.15 -1.92
C GLN A 36 -12.96 -2.12 -2.64
N PRO A 37 -13.53 -1.29 -3.52
CA PRO A 37 -12.79 -0.16 -4.08
C PRO A 37 -12.32 0.80 -2.99
N HIS A 38 -11.14 1.37 -3.19
CA HIS A 38 -10.60 2.48 -2.42
C HIS A 38 -9.85 3.42 -3.36
N PRO A 39 -9.82 4.72 -3.11
CA PRO A 39 -9.10 5.62 -3.98
C PRO A 39 -7.59 5.60 -3.68
N LEU A 40 -6.81 5.19 -4.67
CA LEU A 40 -5.35 5.19 -4.61
C LEU A 40 -4.82 6.30 -5.50
N TYR A 41 -4.01 7.18 -4.93
CA TYR A 41 -3.41 8.31 -5.63
C TYR A 41 -1.89 8.26 -5.55
N VAL A 42 -1.25 8.92 -6.50
CA VAL A 42 0.19 9.21 -6.45
C VAL A 42 0.32 10.70 -6.16
N ILE A 43 0.94 11.05 -5.04
CA ILE A 43 0.94 12.42 -4.54
C ILE A 43 2.33 12.92 -4.16
N GLY A 44 2.48 14.24 -4.20
CA GLY A 44 3.62 14.95 -3.65
C GLY A 44 4.89 14.84 -4.49
N PRO A 45 5.97 15.52 -4.04
CA PRO A 45 7.23 15.56 -4.81
C PRO A 45 7.93 14.20 -4.87
N MET A 46 7.66 13.31 -3.91
CA MET A 46 8.26 11.97 -3.87
C MET A 46 7.43 10.94 -4.63
N ARG A 47 6.30 11.31 -5.20
CA ARG A 47 5.37 10.42 -5.91
C ARG A 47 5.00 9.21 -5.07
N LEU A 48 4.49 9.50 -3.86
CA LEU A 48 4.12 8.46 -2.90
C LEU A 48 2.75 7.87 -3.23
N PRO A 49 2.58 6.56 -3.04
CA PRO A 49 1.26 5.93 -3.15
C PRO A 49 0.45 6.26 -1.91
N TRP A 50 -0.73 6.82 -2.11
CA TRP A 50 -1.58 7.27 -1.01
C TRP A 50 -2.97 6.67 -1.16
N LEU A 51 -3.23 5.62 -0.40
CA LEU A 51 -4.51 4.91 -0.38
C LEU A 51 -5.37 5.51 0.73
N LEU A 52 -6.49 6.08 0.37
CA LEU A 52 -7.40 6.66 1.36
C LEU A 52 -8.42 5.64 1.84
N ASN A 53 -8.75 5.70 3.11
CA ASN A 53 -9.75 4.81 3.71
C ASN A 53 -11.16 5.34 3.40
N ARG A 54 -11.58 5.18 2.15
CA ARG A 54 -12.89 5.59 1.64
C ARG A 54 -13.52 4.42 0.90
N PRO A 55 -14.01 3.39 1.62
CA PRO A 55 -14.54 2.19 0.98
C PRO A 55 -15.69 2.53 0.02
N GLY A 56 -15.67 1.89 -1.14
CA GLY A 56 -16.65 2.10 -2.19
C GLY A 56 -16.28 3.18 -3.20
N GLN A 57 -15.24 3.98 -2.93
CA GLN A 57 -14.75 4.98 -3.87
C GLN A 57 -13.50 4.47 -4.60
N GLY A 58 -13.28 4.96 -5.81
CA GLY A 58 -12.11 4.59 -6.60
C GLY A 58 -12.23 3.21 -7.22
N LEU A 59 -11.16 2.42 -7.11
CA LEU A 59 -11.03 1.12 -7.75
C LEU A 59 -10.57 0.07 -6.72
N GLN A 60 -10.79 -1.20 -7.05
CA GLN A 60 -10.12 -2.27 -6.31
C GLN A 60 -8.62 -2.15 -6.57
N VAL A 61 -7.83 -2.18 -5.50
CA VAL A 61 -6.38 -1.95 -5.57
C VAL A 61 -5.64 -3.27 -5.56
N ILE A 62 -4.73 -3.44 -6.52
CA ILE A 62 -3.94 -4.64 -6.70
C ILE A 62 -2.61 -4.47 -5.97
N GLY A 63 -2.19 -5.52 -5.28
CA GLY A 63 -0.92 -5.52 -4.56
C GLY A 63 -0.47 -6.92 -4.22
N GLN A 64 0.36 -7.02 -3.19
CA GLN A 64 0.98 -8.26 -2.77
C GLN A 64 0.72 -8.49 -1.29
N LEU A 65 0.64 -9.76 -0.89
CA LEU A 65 0.43 -10.14 0.50
C LEU A 65 1.69 -10.78 1.06
N TYR A 66 2.11 -10.35 2.25
CA TYR A 66 3.29 -10.88 2.92
C TYR A 66 2.95 -11.30 4.34
N GLU A 67 3.62 -12.37 4.78
CA GLU A 67 3.62 -12.79 6.17
C GLU A 67 4.90 -12.31 6.81
N VAL A 68 4.79 -11.53 7.88
CA VAL A 68 5.90 -10.87 8.57
C VAL A 68 5.83 -11.16 10.06
N ASP A 69 6.98 -11.15 10.74
CA ASP A 69 7.02 -11.25 12.19
C ASP A 69 6.88 -9.87 12.85
N ASP A 70 6.87 -9.86 14.18
CA ASP A 70 6.73 -8.62 14.96
C ASP A 70 7.84 -7.61 14.64
N ALA A 71 9.07 -8.08 14.46
CA ALA A 71 10.21 -7.20 14.20
C ALA A 71 10.11 -6.54 12.83
N VAL A 72 9.71 -7.30 11.81
CA VAL A 72 9.53 -6.75 10.46
C VAL A 72 8.36 -5.77 10.43
N LEU A 73 7.24 -6.11 11.09
CA LEU A 73 6.09 -5.21 11.17
C LEU A 73 6.48 -3.88 11.85
N ALA A 74 7.27 -3.95 12.92
CA ALA A 74 7.75 -2.74 13.59
C ALA A 74 8.65 -1.88 12.69
N ASP A 75 9.50 -2.51 11.87
CA ASP A 75 10.33 -1.79 10.90
C ASP A 75 9.47 -1.10 9.83
N MET A 76 8.43 -1.79 9.35
CA MET A 76 7.48 -1.20 8.40
C MET A 76 6.71 -0.04 9.01
N ASP A 77 6.26 -0.18 10.26
CA ASP A 77 5.55 0.88 10.98
C ASP A 77 6.43 2.14 11.10
N ARG A 78 7.72 1.98 11.36
CA ARG A 78 8.65 3.10 11.43
C ARG A 78 8.85 3.76 10.06
N LEU A 79 8.98 2.97 9.02
CA LEU A 79 9.10 3.48 7.65
C LEU A 79 7.87 4.31 7.27
N GLU A 80 6.68 3.83 7.63
CA GLU A 80 5.42 4.46 7.28
C GLU A 80 5.04 5.59 8.27
N ARG A 81 5.87 5.85 9.26
CA ARG A 81 5.74 6.97 10.20
C ARG A 81 4.38 7.03 10.89
N LEU A 82 3.99 5.92 11.51
CA LEU A 82 2.68 5.82 12.18
C LEU A 82 2.50 6.82 13.32
N ASP A 83 3.58 7.35 13.86
CA ASP A 83 3.56 8.37 14.91
C ASP A 83 3.29 9.79 14.39
N ASP A 84 3.24 9.97 13.06
CA ASP A 84 2.99 11.26 12.43
C ASP A 84 1.58 11.26 11.81
N PRO A 85 0.66 12.12 12.29
CA PRO A 85 -0.72 12.15 11.78
C PRO A 85 -0.85 12.60 10.32
N LEU A 86 0.23 13.15 9.72
CA LEU A 86 0.24 13.53 8.30
C LEU A 86 0.72 12.41 7.39
N TRP A 87 1.08 11.24 7.96
CA TRP A 87 1.58 10.12 7.20
C TRP A 87 0.56 8.98 7.18
N TYR A 88 1.00 7.76 7.40
CA TYR A 88 0.15 6.57 7.25
C TYR A 88 -0.38 6.10 8.59
N GLU A 89 -1.48 5.36 8.55
CA GLU A 89 -1.98 4.62 9.70
C GLU A 89 -2.26 3.17 9.29
N ARG A 90 -1.96 2.24 10.19
CA ARG A 90 -2.13 0.82 9.94
C ARG A 90 -3.51 0.38 10.41
N ARG A 91 -4.30 -0.19 9.49
CA ARG A 91 -5.66 -0.64 9.73
C ARG A 91 -5.88 -2.01 9.11
N ARG A 92 -7.01 -2.62 9.41
CA ARG A 92 -7.43 -3.87 8.78
C ARG A 92 -8.16 -3.58 7.48
N ILE A 93 -7.99 -4.48 6.51
CA ILE A 93 -8.66 -4.42 5.22
C ILE A 93 -8.94 -5.85 4.76
N ALA A 94 -10.04 -6.05 4.02
CA ALA A 94 -10.35 -7.32 3.39
C ALA A 94 -9.73 -7.37 2.00
N VAL A 95 -9.06 -8.49 1.69
CA VAL A 95 -8.41 -8.71 0.38
C VAL A 95 -8.78 -10.10 -0.14
N ARG A 96 -8.71 -10.27 -1.47
CA ARG A 96 -8.92 -11.54 -2.16
C ARG A 96 -7.79 -11.80 -3.14
N PRO A 97 -7.51 -13.08 -3.46
CA PRO A 97 -6.56 -13.38 -4.55
C PRO A 97 -7.01 -12.75 -5.86
N HIS A 98 -6.04 -12.24 -6.65
CA HIS A 98 -6.30 -11.58 -7.93
C HIS A 98 -5.40 -12.17 -9.02
N PRO A 99 -5.92 -12.50 -10.19
CA PRO A 99 -7.35 -12.53 -10.51
C PRO A 99 -8.06 -13.68 -9.80
N GLY A 100 -9.36 -13.52 -9.60
CA GLY A 100 -10.17 -14.54 -8.95
C GLY A 100 -11.64 -14.16 -8.95
N PRO A 101 -12.51 -15.11 -8.56
CA PRO A 101 -13.94 -14.84 -8.54
C PRO A 101 -14.29 -13.82 -7.47
N ALA A 102 -15.29 -12.97 -7.76
CA ALA A 102 -15.71 -11.90 -6.85
C ALA A 102 -16.26 -12.45 -5.52
N ASP A 103 -16.72 -13.69 -5.49
CA ASP A 103 -17.25 -14.35 -4.30
C ASP A 103 -16.21 -15.19 -3.55
N ALA A 104 -14.94 -15.15 -3.98
CA ALA A 104 -13.88 -15.84 -3.23
C ALA A 104 -13.82 -15.32 -1.80
N PRO A 105 -13.48 -16.17 -0.82
CA PRO A 105 -13.37 -15.72 0.57
C PRO A 105 -12.37 -14.60 0.71
N ALA A 106 -12.77 -13.57 1.44
CA ALA A 106 -11.88 -12.44 1.75
C ALA A 106 -11.10 -12.76 3.03
N GLU A 107 -9.87 -12.25 3.08
CA GLU A 107 -9.00 -12.37 4.25
C GLU A 107 -8.79 -10.99 4.85
N GLN A 108 -8.91 -10.88 6.19
CA GLN A 108 -8.64 -9.64 6.91
C GLN A 108 -7.16 -9.55 7.23
N VAL A 109 -6.53 -8.49 6.74
CA VAL A 109 -5.08 -8.30 6.87
C VAL A 109 -4.78 -6.85 7.23
N TRP A 110 -3.52 -6.56 7.56
CA TRP A 110 -3.07 -5.20 7.78
C TRP A 110 -2.86 -4.47 6.45
N VAL A 111 -3.04 -3.16 6.49
CA VAL A 111 -2.72 -2.24 5.38
C VAL A 111 -2.33 -0.88 5.94
N TYR A 112 -1.52 -0.14 5.20
CA TYR A 112 -1.19 1.24 5.54
C TYR A 112 -2.05 2.18 4.69
N PHE A 113 -3.03 2.84 5.32
CA PHE A 113 -3.79 3.91 4.68
C PHE A 113 -3.07 5.23 4.86
N GLY A 114 -3.06 6.06 3.82
CA GLY A 114 -2.61 7.43 3.94
C GLY A 114 -3.66 8.29 4.65
N SER A 115 -3.20 9.22 5.48
CA SER A 115 -4.11 10.10 6.20
C SER A 115 -4.80 11.11 5.27
N GLU A 116 -6.03 11.49 5.61
CA GLU A 116 -6.74 12.55 4.88
C GLU A 116 -5.99 13.89 5.02
N ALA A 117 -5.47 14.17 6.21
CA ALA A 117 -4.72 15.40 6.46
C ALA A 117 -3.45 15.50 5.61
N GLY A 118 -2.71 14.38 5.47
CA GLY A 118 -1.53 14.35 4.63
C GLY A 118 -1.82 14.47 3.15
N PHE A 119 -3.02 14.08 2.74
CA PHE A 119 -3.46 14.18 1.35
C PHE A 119 -3.86 15.60 0.94
N ALA A 120 -4.45 16.37 1.86
CA ALA A 120 -5.24 17.57 1.58
C ALA A 120 -4.49 18.63 0.76
N ASP A 121 -3.19 18.83 1.05
CA ASP A 121 -2.41 19.91 0.43
C ASP A 121 -1.40 19.40 -0.61
N GLN A 122 -1.49 18.13 -1.01
CA GLN A 122 -0.53 17.55 -1.92
C GLN A 122 -0.98 17.64 -3.37
N THR A 123 0.00 17.78 -4.26
CA THR A 123 -0.24 17.67 -5.70
C THR A 123 -0.54 16.22 -6.04
N VAL A 124 -1.66 15.97 -6.72
CA VAL A 124 -2.04 14.65 -7.21
C VAL A 124 -1.50 14.47 -8.62
N HIS A 125 -0.61 13.49 -8.79
CA HIS A 125 -0.01 13.19 -10.10
C HIS A 125 -0.81 12.16 -10.89
N ALA A 126 -1.49 11.25 -10.20
CA ALA A 126 -2.31 10.21 -10.82
C ALA A 126 -3.36 9.72 -9.81
N GLY A 127 -4.44 9.17 -10.34
CA GLY A 127 -5.45 8.49 -9.55
C GLY A 127 -6.86 9.04 -9.73
N PRO A 128 -7.85 8.25 -9.31
CA PRO A 128 -7.68 6.92 -8.70
C PRO A 128 -7.13 5.90 -9.69
N ILE A 129 -6.20 5.09 -9.21
CA ILE A 129 -5.57 4.01 -9.98
C ILE A 129 -5.80 2.67 -9.26
N ASP A 130 -5.64 1.57 -10.00
CA ASP A 130 -5.79 0.24 -9.42
C ASP A 130 -4.46 -0.37 -8.97
N GLN A 131 -3.34 0.15 -9.46
CA GLN A 131 -2.03 -0.42 -9.15
C GLN A 131 -0.95 0.65 -9.23
N TYR A 132 -0.08 0.67 -8.21
CA TYR A 132 1.08 1.56 -8.17
C TYR A 132 2.27 0.83 -8.82
N SER A 133 2.70 1.32 -9.97
CA SER A 133 3.78 0.73 -10.76
C SER A 133 5.11 1.44 -10.54
N LEU A 134 6.20 0.80 -10.98
CA LEU A 134 7.52 1.40 -10.93
C LEU A 134 7.61 2.69 -11.75
N SER A 135 6.90 2.76 -12.87
CA SER A 135 6.90 3.99 -13.68
C SER A 135 6.20 5.15 -12.94
N MET A 136 5.18 4.86 -12.15
CA MET A 136 4.51 5.87 -11.33
C MET A 136 5.37 6.34 -10.17
N ALA A 137 6.20 5.45 -9.64
CA ALA A 137 7.13 5.77 -8.56
C ALA A 137 8.31 6.61 -9.02
N ALA A 138 8.58 6.66 -10.31
CA ALA A 138 9.78 7.31 -10.83
C ALA A 138 9.73 8.83 -10.63
N VAL A 139 10.73 9.34 -9.94
CA VAL A 139 11.02 10.76 -9.90
C VAL A 139 12.10 11.00 -10.94
N HIS A 140 11.84 11.88 -11.89
CA HIS A 140 12.75 12.12 -13.02
C HIS A 140 13.59 13.37 -12.79
N PRO A 141 14.72 13.27 -12.07
CA PRO A 141 15.55 14.45 -11.82
C PRO A 141 16.11 15.06 -13.10
N LEU A 142 16.25 14.26 -14.15
CA LEU A 142 16.74 14.74 -15.44
C LEU A 142 15.75 15.61 -16.20
N ARG A 143 14.53 15.74 -15.71
CA ARG A 143 13.54 16.67 -16.27
C ARG A 143 13.77 18.10 -15.81
N MET A 144 14.72 18.28 -14.98
CA MET A 144 15.09 19.64 -14.60
C MET A 144 15.55 20.39 -15.84
N PRO A 145 15.09 21.62 -16.00
CA PRO A 145 15.53 22.45 -17.10
C PRO A 145 17.01 22.71 -17.05
#